data_b440843c06ab204afa79fb447bbe7fd7
#
_entry.id   b440843c06ab204afa79fb447bbe7fd7
#
_cell.length_a   1.000
_cell.length_b   1.000
_cell.length_c   1.000
_cell.angle_alpha   90.00
_cell.angle_beta   90.00
_cell.angle_gamma   90.00
#
_symmetry.space_group_name_H-M   'P 1'
#
loop_
_entity.id
_entity.type
_entity.pdbx_description
1 polymer ?
#
loop_
_entity_poly.entity_id
_entity_poly.type
_entity_poly.pdbx_seq_one_letter_code
_entity_poly.pdbx_strand_id
1 'polypeptide(L)'
;MPKRQLRAMWIASVVNIDWPSQTGLSVSAQQAEFRSWLDLAAQKNMNAVVVQVRPTADAFWPSPYEPWSQWLTGTQGTNPGYDPLAFMVSEAHARDIEFHAWFNPYRIANHDDPSRLVPSHPARQNPGWRFAYGGKLYYNPGIPAVRGFIEDAIMDAVTRYDIDGVHLDDYFYPYPVSGQTIPDAAAYAEYGADFGNIHDWRRNNVNLLVREMDQRIHTAKPWAEFGVSPFGIWRNASTDPLGSQTSGLQSYDAIYADSRLWVRQGWVDYIAPQIYWHIGYPAADYKVLTAWWSDVVRGTDVQLFVGQAAYRAGATGQDPAWQQPDELTNHLYDNRGHPEVLGDVFFSAKDVRANRIGSIARLTSDHYSRPALIPAYGTAPAPAAPSITSATRVTNGVALSWQRGGSITPVSYAVYRVNDSPATDPCFFADARNLLKTTRGTSFTDTTAAATGTYTYYVTAMDRTHHESAPSAGRVVTSGGSFSVVIDNGDAGFTAGSNWGTSSFSSQRYGGDYRFADPVTSSDSAWFRTAVPSAGGYRIEVWYPANSGYNSSTPFIVATSGGNQVINVDQRVNGGQWRSLGTFTLSAGTYNVVGVSRWTATSGYVIADAVRITKL
;
A
#
# COMPACT_ATOMS: atom_id res chain seq x y z
N MET A 1 -2.40 -11.12 -13.27
CA MET A 1 -2.41 -10.77 -11.82
C MET A 1 -3.86 -10.74 -11.37
N PRO A 2 -4.22 -11.38 -10.25
CA PRO A 2 -5.59 -11.28 -9.73
C PRO A 2 -5.87 -9.84 -9.28
N LYS A 3 -7.12 -9.38 -9.49
CA LYS A 3 -7.59 -8.07 -9.00
C LYS A 3 -7.69 -8.07 -7.47
N ARG A 4 -8.09 -9.20 -6.88
CA ARG A 4 -8.26 -9.39 -5.44
C ARG A 4 -7.24 -10.39 -4.94
N GLN A 5 -6.45 -9.98 -3.95
CA GLN A 5 -5.42 -10.81 -3.33
C GLN A 5 -4.96 -10.14 -2.04
N LEU A 6 -4.96 -10.86 -0.93
CA LEU A 6 -4.24 -10.42 0.27
C LEU A 6 -2.74 -10.51 0.00
N ARG A 7 -2.03 -9.45 0.29
CA ARG A 7 -0.58 -9.35 0.16
C ARG A 7 -0.03 -8.78 1.45
N ALA A 8 0.49 -9.64 2.30
CA ALA A 8 0.86 -9.25 3.65
C ALA A 8 2.27 -9.71 4.03
N MET A 9 2.80 -9.12 5.09
CA MET A 9 3.99 -9.62 5.78
C MET A 9 3.75 -9.65 7.28
N TRP A 10 4.35 -10.64 7.97
CA TRP A 10 4.41 -10.66 9.42
C TRP A 10 5.48 -9.68 9.92
N ILE A 11 5.13 -8.92 10.94
CA ILE A 11 6.03 -8.06 11.71
C ILE A 11 6.08 -8.63 13.13
N ALA A 12 7.11 -9.42 13.42
CA ALA A 12 7.27 -10.11 14.69
C ALA A 12 7.99 -9.23 15.72
N SER A 13 7.45 -9.20 16.94
CA SER A 13 8.03 -8.41 18.04
C SER A 13 8.79 -9.26 19.06
N VAL A 14 8.47 -10.54 19.18
CA VAL A 14 9.17 -11.45 20.11
C VAL A 14 10.67 -11.44 19.82
N VAL A 15 11.49 -11.32 20.86
CA VAL A 15 12.95 -11.19 20.79
C VAL A 15 13.42 -10.14 19.76
N ASN A 16 12.60 -9.12 19.52
CA ASN A 16 12.88 -8.02 18.60
C ASN A 16 13.25 -8.50 17.18
N ILE A 17 12.50 -9.49 16.67
CA ILE A 17 12.78 -10.08 15.33
C ILE A 17 12.70 -9.01 14.24
N ASP A 18 11.61 -8.24 14.20
CA ASP A 18 11.36 -7.21 13.19
C ASP A 18 11.17 -5.82 13.81
N TRP A 19 10.29 -5.68 14.80
CA TRP A 19 9.95 -4.40 15.40
C TRP A 19 9.50 -4.53 16.87
N PRO A 20 9.96 -3.62 17.78
CA PRO A 20 11.11 -2.73 17.57
C PRO A 20 12.39 -3.51 17.28
N SER A 21 13.35 -2.92 16.55
CA SER A 21 14.60 -3.61 16.18
C SER A 21 15.47 -4.00 17.37
N GLN A 22 15.28 -3.31 18.49
CA GLN A 22 15.87 -3.59 19.79
C GLN A 22 15.04 -2.96 20.91
N THR A 23 15.22 -3.44 22.12
CA THR A 23 14.60 -2.87 23.32
C THR A 23 15.15 -1.47 23.64
N GLY A 24 14.34 -0.63 24.30
CA GLY A 24 14.79 0.66 24.84
C GLY A 24 15.00 1.77 23.80
N LEU A 25 14.53 1.60 22.58
CA LEU A 25 14.51 2.69 21.61
C LEU A 25 13.58 3.82 22.09
N SER A 26 13.93 5.06 21.76
CA SER A 26 13.05 6.20 22.00
C SER A 26 11.71 6.04 21.28
N VAL A 27 10.66 6.71 21.75
CA VAL A 27 9.33 6.71 21.10
C VAL A 27 9.45 7.10 19.64
N SER A 28 10.18 8.18 19.33
CA SER A 28 10.38 8.64 17.96
C SER A 28 11.09 7.62 17.07
N ALA A 29 12.08 6.89 17.62
CA ALA A 29 12.79 5.84 16.87
C ALA A 29 11.87 4.64 16.59
N GLN A 30 11.12 4.14 17.59
CA GLN A 30 10.15 3.07 17.41
C GLN A 30 9.11 3.44 16.34
N GLN A 31 8.58 4.66 16.40
CA GLN A 31 7.61 5.17 15.43
C GLN A 31 8.21 5.29 14.02
N ALA A 32 9.42 5.80 13.88
CA ALA A 32 10.10 5.91 12.60
C ALA A 32 10.37 4.53 11.96
N GLU A 33 10.81 3.56 12.76
CA GLU A 33 11.00 2.18 12.29
C GLU A 33 9.68 1.57 11.80
N PHE A 34 8.59 1.70 12.56
CA PHE A 34 7.31 1.14 12.16
C PHE A 34 6.79 1.76 10.87
N ARG A 35 6.86 3.10 10.73
CA ARG A 35 6.55 3.77 9.47
C ARG A 35 7.35 3.21 8.30
N SER A 36 8.64 2.94 8.51
CA SER A 36 9.50 2.37 7.46
C SER A 36 9.09 0.96 7.01
N TRP A 37 8.46 0.16 7.89
CA TRP A 37 7.88 -1.13 7.52
C TRP A 37 6.63 -0.96 6.67
N LEU A 38 5.76 -0.03 7.02
CA LEU A 38 4.56 0.28 6.23
C LEU A 38 4.90 0.89 4.86
N ASP A 39 5.93 1.75 4.80
CA ASP A 39 6.42 2.32 3.54
C ASP A 39 6.98 1.21 2.64
N LEU A 40 7.69 0.23 3.21
CA LEU A 40 8.13 -0.96 2.47
C LEU A 40 6.93 -1.77 1.93
N ALA A 41 5.91 -2.02 2.76
CA ALA A 41 4.70 -2.72 2.34
C ALA A 41 4.03 -2.00 1.17
N ALA A 42 3.84 -0.69 1.28
CA ALA A 42 3.27 0.14 0.21
C ALA A 42 4.09 0.09 -1.08
N GLN A 43 5.43 0.17 -0.99
CA GLN A 43 6.33 0.06 -2.15
C GLN A 43 6.25 -1.31 -2.85
N LYS A 44 5.90 -2.36 -2.12
CA LYS A 44 5.73 -3.71 -2.66
C LYS A 44 4.30 -4.01 -3.09
N ASN A 45 3.40 -3.01 -3.09
CA ASN A 45 1.97 -3.19 -3.33
C ASN A 45 1.34 -4.25 -2.40
N MET A 46 1.82 -4.34 -1.16
CA MET A 46 1.16 -5.07 -0.09
C MET A 46 0.02 -4.22 0.49
N ASN A 47 -1.05 -4.87 0.90
CA ASN A 47 -2.28 -4.23 1.37
C ASN A 47 -2.66 -4.60 2.82
N ALA A 48 -1.84 -5.44 3.49
CA ALA A 48 -2.02 -5.79 4.89
C ALA A 48 -0.67 -6.01 5.59
N VAL A 49 -0.66 -5.86 6.91
CA VAL A 49 0.42 -6.29 7.82
C VAL A 49 -0.16 -7.09 8.97
N VAL A 50 0.53 -8.16 9.37
CA VAL A 50 0.19 -8.98 10.54
C VAL A 50 1.22 -8.71 11.64
N VAL A 51 0.84 -7.94 12.65
CA VAL A 51 1.77 -7.37 13.64
C VAL A 51 1.61 -8.04 14.99
N GLN A 52 2.69 -8.60 15.53
CA GLN A 52 2.68 -9.27 16.82
C GLN A 52 2.60 -8.25 17.96
N VAL A 53 1.44 -8.18 18.61
CA VAL A 53 1.13 -7.21 19.68
C VAL A 53 1.04 -7.84 21.08
N ARG A 54 0.99 -9.19 21.15
CA ARG A 54 1.00 -9.97 22.39
C ARG A 54 1.96 -11.17 22.24
N PRO A 55 3.29 -10.97 22.33
CA PRO A 55 4.26 -12.05 22.05
C PRO A 55 4.47 -13.03 23.20
N THR A 56 4.42 -12.59 24.46
CA THR A 56 4.78 -13.37 25.65
C THR A 56 3.93 -13.01 26.87
N ALA A 57 2.60 -13.13 26.75
CA ALA A 57 1.63 -12.78 27.81
C ALA A 57 1.88 -11.37 28.37
N ASP A 58 2.22 -10.47 27.50
CA ASP A 58 2.48 -9.05 27.73
C ASP A 58 1.95 -8.23 26.55
N ALA A 59 1.68 -6.95 26.74
CA ALA A 59 0.89 -6.15 25.82
C ALA A 59 1.69 -5.00 25.18
N PHE A 60 1.37 -4.70 23.91
CA PHE A 60 1.82 -3.51 23.19
C PHE A 60 0.78 -2.37 23.23
N TRP A 61 -0.09 -2.40 24.23
CA TRP A 61 -1.11 -1.37 24.53
C TRP A 61 -1.34 -1.29 26.04
N PRO A 62 -1.95 -0.21 26.58
CA PRO A 62 -2.25 -0.11 28.00
C PRO A 62 -3.37 -1.08 28.40
N SER A 63 -3.00 -2.37 28.57
CA SER A 63 -3.91 -3.44 28.95
C SER A 63 -4.18 -3.44 30.46
N PRO A 64 -5.45 -3.64 30.88
CA PRO A 64 -5.76 -3.89 32.31
C PRO A 64 -5.48 -5.33 32.73
N TYR A 65 -5.22 -6.23 31.79
CA TYR A 65 -5.02 -7.66 32.03
C TYR A 65 -3.56 -8.05 32.18
N GLU A 66 -2.66 -7.46 31.39
CA GLU A 66 -1.28 -7.89 31.27
C GLU A 66 -0.31 -6.71 31.28
N PRO A 67 0.94 -6.90 31.75
CA PRO A 67 1.92 -5.82 31.81
C PRO A 67 2.37 -5.39 30.42
N TRP A 68 2.95 -4.19 30.33
CA TRP A 68 3.68 -3.75 29.15
C TRP A 68 4.79 -4.74 28.76
N SER A 69 4.93 -4.99 27.48
CA SER A 69 5.92 -5.92 26.97
C SER A 69 7.34 -5.42 27.18
N GLN A 70 8.21 -6.34 27.62
CA GLN A 70 9.66 -6.10 27.74
C GLN A 70 10.31 -5.76 26.39
N TRP A 71 9.73 -6.19 25.29
CA TRP A 71 10.30 -5.97 23.95
C TRP A 71 10.23 -4.52 23.50
N LEU A 72 9.43 -3.67 24.17
CA LEU A 72 9.37 -2.22 23.95
C LEU A 72 10.52 -1.49 24.67
N THR A 73 10.63 -1.69 25.98
CA THR A 73 11.50 -0.89 26.85
C THR A 73 12.72 -1.62 27.38
N GLY A 74 12.77 -2.95 27.25
CA GLY A 74 13.76 -3.82 27.87
C GLY A 74 13.36 -4.30 29.26
N THR A 75 12.29 -3.76 29.85
CA THR A 75 11.80 -4.11 31.18
C THR A 75 10.28 -4.33 31.13
N GLN A 76 9.84 -5.54 31.49
CA GLN A 76 8.42 -5.87 31.53
C GLN A 76 7.68 -4.94 32.52
N GLY A 77 6.50 -4.47 32.13
CA GLY A 77 5.67 -3.58 32.93
C GLY A 77 6.00 -2.09 32.84
N THR A 78 7.13 -1.73 32.20
CA THR A 78 7.50 -0.32 32.03
C THR A 78 6.73 0.28 30.86
N ASN A 79 5.98 1.36 31.13
CA ASN A 79 5.25 2.11 30.12
C ASN A 79 6.20 2.73 29.09
N PRO A 80 6.02 2.50 27.80
CA PRO A 80 6.88 3.06 26.74
C PRO A 80 6.67 4.57 26.48
N GLY A 81 5.71 5.20 27.17
CA GLY A 81 5.41 6.63 27.04
C GLY A 81 4.45 6.99 25.92
N TYR A 82 3.85 6.01 25.25
CA TYR A 82 2.82 6.18 24.23
C TYR A 82 1.99 4.89 24.12
N ASP A 83 0.96 4.90 23.27
CA ASP A 83 0.16 3.71 22.94
C ASP A 83 0.64 3.16 21.57
N PRO A 84 1.50 2.12 21.56
CA PRO A 84 2.01 1.53 20.32
C PRO A 84 0.91 1.00 19.41
N LEU A 85 -0.11 0.31 19.95
CA LEU A 85 -1.16 -0.29 19.14
C LEU A 85 -2.01 0.77 18.44
N ALA A 86 -2.44 1.82 19.16
CA ALA A 86 -3.17 2.94 18.56
C ALA A 86 -2.36 3.62 17.45
N PHE A 87 -1.07 3.83 17.69
CA PHE A 87 -0.16 4.42 16.70
C PHE A 87 -0.04 3.54 15.45
N MET A 88 0.22 2.23 15.62
CA MET A 88 0.42 1.29 14.53
C MET A 88 -0.81 1.17 13.61
N VAL A 89 -2.00 1.04 14.21
CA VAL A 89 -3.27 0.99 13.48
C VAL A 89 -3.49 2.29 12.67
N SER A 90 -3.28 3.44 13.29
CA SER A 90 -3.45 4.74 12.62
C SER A 90 -2.50 4.92 11.43
N GLU A 91 -1.24 4.53 11.57
CA GLU A 91 -0.23 4.65 10.50
C GLU A 91 -0.48 3.67 9.34
N ALA A 92 -0.98 2.46 9.65
CA ALA A 92 -1.36 1.48 8.63
C ALA A 92 -2.56 2.00 7.82
N HIS A 93 -3.61 2.48 8.49
CA HIS A 93 -4.80 3.03 7.87
C HIS A 93 -4.52 4.28 7.03
N ALA A 94 -3.57 5.14 7.47
CA ALA A 94 -3.16 6.31 6.69
C ALA A 94 -2.55 5.94 5.32
N ARG A 95 -2.08 4.70 5.16
CA ARG A 95 -1.51 4.14 3.91
C ARG A 95 -2.46 3.20 3.17
N ASP A 96 -3.70 3.06 3.64
CA ASP A 96 -4.67 2.07 3.14
C ASP A 96 -4.12 0.64 3.22
N ILE A 97 -3.49 0.32 4.34
CA ILE A 97 -2.97 -1.00 4.70
C ILE A 97 -3.78 -1.52 5.88
N GLU A 98 -4.28 -2.76 5.80
CA GLU A 98 -4.95 -3.41 6.91
C GLU A 98 -3.98 -3.79 8.01
N PHE A 99 -4.47 -3.73 9.24
CA PHE A 99 -3.75 -4.09 10.44
C PHE A 99 -4.38 -5.30 11.10
N HIS A 100 -3.75 -6.48 10.95
CA HIS A 100 -4.12 -7.69 11.65
C HIS A 100 -3.27 -7.82 12.92
N ALA A 101 -3.91 -7.74 14.08
CA ALA A 101 -3.23 -7.86 15.36
C ALA A 101 -2.95 -9.33 15.67
N TRP A 102 -1.68 -9.68 15.84
CA TRP A 102 -1.24 -11.05 16.11
C TRP A 102 -0.96 -11.26 17.60
N PHE A 103 -1.62 -12.27 18.18
CA PHE A 103 -1.53 -12.65 19.58
C PHE A 103 -1.01 -14.08 19.72
N ASN A 104 -0.02 -14.30 20.62
CA ASN A 104 0.33 -15.63 21.09
C ASN A 104 -0.50 -15.95 22.34
N PRO A 105 -1.41 -16.94 22.31
CA PRO A 105 -2.33 -17.12 23.41
C PRO A 105 -1.67 -17.64 24.70
N TYR A 106 -0.80 -18.65 24.60
CA TYR A 106 -0.38 -19.42 25.78
C TYR A 106 1.06 -19.22 26.24
N ARG A 107 1.97 -18.76 25.40
CA ARG A 107 3.36 -18.56 25.81
C ARG A 107 3.49 -17.35 26.74
N ILE A 108 4.00 -17.60 27.96
CA ILE A 108 4.21 -16.56 28.99
C ILE A 108 5.61 -15.94 28.87
N ALA A 109 6.65 -16.77 28.72
CA ALA A 109 8.03 -16.30 28.68
C ALA A 109 8.94 -17.28 27.93
N ASN A 110 10.07 -16.76 27.41
CA ASN A 110 11.14 -17.56 26.80
C ASN A 110 12.17 -18.06 27.84
N HIS A 111 11.78 -18.16 29.10
CA HIS A 111 12.51 -18.75 30.23
C HIS A 111 11.50 -19.47 31.12
N ASP A 112 11.98 -20.35 32.00
CA ASP A 112 11.18 -21.18 32.89
C ASP A 112 11.11 -20.67 34.35
N ASP A 113 11.74 -19.54 34.64
CA ASP A 113 11.75 -18.93 35.97
C ASP A 113 10.63 -17.89 36.16
N PRO A 114 9.57 -18.20 36.93
CA PRO A 114 8.46 -17.26 37.14
C PRO A 114 8.81 -16.06 38.03
N SER A 115 9.95 -16.12 38.77
CA SER A 115 10.39 -14.98 39.60
C SER A 115 10.85 -13.79 38.76
N ARG A 116 11.18 -14.02 37.49
CA ARG A 116 11.59 -12.99 36.51
C ARG A 116 10.39 -12.21 35.94
N LEU A 117 9.18 -12.71 36.10
CA LEU A 117 7.98 -11.94 35.76
C LEU A 117 7.76 -10.83 36.80
N VAL A 118 7.24 -9.68 36.36
CA VAL A 118 6.87 -8.60 37.31
C VAL A 118 5.84 -9.10 38.34
N PRO A 119 5.83 -8.58 39.56
CA PRO A 119 4.91 -9.03 40.62
C PRO A 119 3.43 -8.97 40.23
N SER A 120 3.05 -8.02 39.40
CA SER A 120 1.66 -7.85 38.91
C SER A 120 1.28 -8.80 37.79
N HIS A 121 2.22 -9.58 37.23
CA HIS A 121 1.94 -10.48 36.11
C HIS A 121 0.93 -11.57 36.52
N PRO A 122 -0.18 -11.78 35.79
CA PRO A 122 -1.23 -12.75 36.15
C PRO A 122 -0.69 -14.16 36.36
N ALA A 123 0.24 -14.61 35.51
CA ALA A 123 0.87 -15.93 35.68
C ALA A 123 1.77 -16.04 36.92
N ARG A 124 2.28 -14.94 37.46
CA ARG A 124 3.02 -14.91 38.74
C ARG A 124 2.06 -14.94 39.91
N GLN A 125 0.94 -14.22 39.80
CA GLN A 125 -0.09 -14.16 40.83
C GLN A 125 -0.88 -15.46 40.96
N ASN A 126 -1.01 -16.23 39.85
CA ASN A 126 -1.77 -17.48 39.78
C ASN A 126 -0.83 -18.65 39.42
N PRO A 127 -0.04 -19.18 40.38
CA PRO A 127 0.91 -20.26 40.09
C PRO A 127 0.30 -21.52 39.48
N GLY A 128 -0.96 -21.84 39.80
CA GLY A 128 -1.68 -22.97 39.24
C GLY A 128 -2.09 -22.82 37.76
N TRP A 129 -2.01 -21.62 37.18
CA TRP A 129 -2.39 -21.35 35.80
C TRP A 129 -1.30 -21.70 34.78
N ARG A 130 -0.08 -21.99 35.25
CA ARG A 130 1.10 -22.12 34.40
C ARG A 130 1.86 -23.40 34.63
N PHE A 131 2.65 -23.76 33.64
CA PHE A 131 3.67 -24.80 33.75
C PHE A 131 4.96 -24.38 33.02
N ALA A 132 6.08 -25.00 33.42
CA ALA A 132 7.35 -24.93 32.71
C ALA A 132 7.47 -26.13 31.76
N TYR A 133 7.94 -25.88 30.53
CA TYR A 133 8.19 -26.91 29.55
C TYR A 133 9.22 -26.44 28.52
N GLY A 134 10.22 -27.26 28.19
CA GLY A 134 11.25 -26.90 27.21
C GLY A 134 12.01 -25.61 27.52
N GLY A 135 12.23 -25.32 28.83
CA GLY A 135 12.93 -24.10 29.28
C GLY A 135 12.11 -22.82 29.12
N LYS A 136 10.78 -22.93 28.97
CA LYS A 136 9.86 -21.78 28.81
C LYS A 136 8.67 -21.91 29.73
N LEU A 137 7.97 -20.79 29.98
CA LEU A 137 6.72 -20.77 30.71
C LEU A 137 5.52 -20.67 29.75
N TYR A 138 4.49 -21.44 30.09
CA TYR A 138 3.22 -21.45 29.35
C TYR A 138 2.04 -21.35 30.31
N TYR A 139 0.98 -20.67 29.91
CA TYR A 139 -0.34 -20.89 30.47
C TYR A 139 -0.84 -22.28 30.13
N ASN A 140 -1.57 -22.91 31.05
CA ASN A 140 -2.14 -24.24 30.84
C ASN A 140 -3.45 -24.15 30.04
N PRO A 141 -3.47 -24.59 28.77
CA PRO A 141 -4.67 -24.51 27.92
C PRO A 141 -5.85 -25.33 28.45
N GLY A 142 -5.56 -26.32 29.32
CA GLY A 142 -6.56 -27.20 29.91
C GLY A 142 -7.37 -26.59 31.06
N ILE A 143 -7.06 -25.37 31.49
CA ILE A 143 -7.75 -24.71 32.59
C ILE A 143 -8.78 -23.71 32.01
N PRO A 144 -10.11 -23.91 32.20
CA PRO A 144 -11.13 -23.02 31.65
C PRO A 144 -10.96 -21.56 32.05
N ALA A 145 -10.57 -21.29 33.31
CA ALA A 145 -10.31 -19.92 33.79
C ALA A 145 -9.15 -19.24 33.07
N VAL A 146 -8.13 -19.99 32.65
CA VAL A 146 -7.00 -19.51 31.83
C VAL A 146 -7.48 -19.13 30.45
N ARG A 147 -8.31 -19.98 29.81
CA ARG A 147 -8.88 -19.70 28.49
C ARG A 147 -9.70 -18.41 28.52
N GLY A 148 -10.63 -18.26 29.46
CA GLY A 148 -11.43 -17.05 29.60
C GLY A 148 -10.58 -15.79 29.84
N PHE A 149 -9.54 -15.89 30.67
CA PHE A 149 -8.60 -14.78 30.91
C PHE A 149 -7.87 -14.35 29.61
N ILE A 150 -7.38 -15.31 28.82
CA ILE A 150 -6.68 -15.02 27.55
C ILE A 150 -7.64 -14.37 26.54
N GLU A 151 -8.85 -14.88 26.45
CA GLU A 151 -9.89 -14.31 25.60
C GLU A 151 -10.20 -12.87 26.02
N ASP A 152 -10.35 -12.59 27.31
CA ASP A 152 -10.59 -11.24 27.82
C ASP A 152 -9.44 -10.29 27.50
N ALA A 153 -8.20 -10.76 27.65
CA ALA A 153 -7.01 -9.96 27.33
C ALA A 153 -6.93 -9.61 25.83
N ILE A 154 -7.25 -10.56 24.94
CA ILE A 154 -7.31 -10.32 23.49
C ILE A 154 -8.47 -9.38 23.14
N MET A 155 -9.66 -9.64 23.71
CA MET A 155 -10.88 -8.85 23.45
C MET A 155 -10.77 -7.40 23.95
N ASP A 156 -9.92 -7.11 24.93
CA ASP A 156 -9.60 -5.72 25.32
C ASP A 156 -9.00 -4.95 24.14
N ALA A 157 -8.05 -5.54 23.41
CA ALA A 157 -7.50 -4.91 22.22
C ALA A 157 -8.55 -4.85 21.08
N VAL A 158 -9.28 -5.94 20.85
CA VAL A 158 -10.28 -6.02 19.78
C VAL A 158 -11.35 -4.93 19.94
N THR A 159 -11.85 -4.71 21.13
CA THR A 159 -12.94 -3.74 21.38
C THR A 159 -12.49 -2.29 21.35
N ARG A 160 -11.25 -2.01 21.79
CA ARG A 160 -10.75 -0.64 21.96
C ARG A 160 -10.09 -0.05 20.72
N TYR A 161 -9.53 -0.88 19.85
CA TYR A 161 -8.76 -0.42 18.68
C TYR A 161 -9.43 -0.79 17.38
N ASP A 162 -9.30 0.03 16.37
CA ASP A 162 -9.85 -0.20 15.02
C ASP A 162 -8.98 -1.18 14.21
N ILE A 163 -8.68 -2.36 14.79
CA ILE A 163 -7.99 -3.43 14.10
C ILE A 163 -8.91 -4.07 13.06
N ASP A 164 -8.35 -4.43 11.91
CA ASP A 164 -9.10 -5.04 10.81
C ASP A 164 -9.19 -6.56 10.98
N GLY A 165 -8.18 -7.19 11.59
CA GLY A 165 -8.18 -8.63 11.87
C GLY A 165 -7.50 -9.01 13.18
N VAL A 166 -7.88 -10.18 13.70
CA VAL A 166 -7.25 -10.88 14.82
C VAL A 166 -6.53 -12.11 14.28
N HIS A 167 -5.27 -12.27 14.63
CA HIS A 167 -4.45 -13.37 14.14
C HIS A 167 -3.84 -14.17 15.29
N LEU A 168 -3.98 -15.50 15.25
CA LEU A 168 -3.21 -16.42 16.07
C LEU A 168 -2.21 -17.17 15.19
N ASP A 169 -1.05 -17.52 15.75
CA ASP A 169 -0.06 -18.34 15.06
C ASP A 169 -0.24 -19.85 15.35
N ASP A 170 0.83 -20.60 15.31
CA ASP A 170 0.85 -22.04 15.55
C ASP A 170 1.20 -22.44 17.01
N TYR A 171 1.42 -21.46 17.90
CA TYR A 171 1.83 -21.73 19.29
C TYR A 171 0.64 -21.86 20.24
N PHE A 172 -0.04 -23.02 20.22
CA PHE A 172 -1.08 -23.39 21.19
C PHE A 172 -0.47 -24.19 22.35
N TYR A 173 -0.52 -25.51 22.33
CA TYR A 173 0.35 -26.32 23.18
C TYR A 173 1.82 -26.20 22.72
N PRO A 174 2.81 -26.34 23.60
CA PRO A 174 4.20 -26.27 23.20
C PRO A 174 4.59 -27.39 22.23
N TYR A 175 5.52 -27.10 21.33
CA TYR A 175 6.13 -28.12 20.48
C TYR A 175 6.80 -29.20 21.31
N PRO A 176 6.76 -30.51 20.89
CA PRO A 176 7.33 -31.61 21.63
C PRO A 176 8.83 -31.41 21.87
N VAL A 177 9.26 -31.63 23.11
CA VAL A 177 10.67 -31.69 23.49
C VAL A 177 10.99 -33.14 23.89
N SER A 178 12.05 -33.70 23.30
CA SER A 178 12.45 -35.09 23.56
C SER A 178 12.67 -35.33 25.06
N GLY A 179 12.08 -36.41 25.58
CA GLY A 179 12.18 -36.78 26.98
C GLY A 179 11.33 -35.94 27.96
N GLN A 180 10.53 -35.01 27.47
CA GLN A 180 9.63 -34.24 28.33
C GLN A 180 8.15 -34.55 28.05
N THR A 181 7.34 -34.54 29.11
CA THR A 181 5.89 -34.64 29.04
C THR A 181 5.28 -33.31 29.47
N ILE A 182 4.23 -32.86 28.80
CA ILE A 182 3.50 -31.64 29.17
C ILE A 182 2.89 -31.86 30.57
N PRO A 183 3.17 -30.97 31.55
CA PRO A 183 2.76 -31.19 32.94
C PRO A 183 1.35 -30.68 33.24
N ASP A 184 0.36 -31.20 32.52
CA ASP A 184 -1.07 -30.82 32.63
C ASP A 184 -1.97 -31.97 33.14
N ALA A 185 -1.37 -33.06 33.65
CA ALA A 185 -2.12 -34.24 34.15
C ALA A 185 -3.12 -33.88 35.27
N ALA A 186 -2.78 -32.95 36.16
CA ALA A 186 -3.70 -32.51 37.21
C ALA A 186 -4.92 -31.79 36.63
N ALA A 187 -4.73 -30.92 35.63
CA ALA A 187 -5.83 -30.27 34.95
C ALA A 187 -6.68 -31.26 34.15
N TYR A 188 -6.06 -32.28 33.56
CA TYR A 188 -6.80 -33.35 32.88
C TYR A 188 -7.66 -34.15 33.88
N ALA A 189 -7.13 -34.46 35.06
CA ALA A 189 -7.89 -35.18 36.11
C ALA A 189 -9.10 -34.36 36.59
N GLU A 190 -8.98 -33.02 36.60
CA GLU A 190 -10.04 -32.12 37.06
C GLU A 190 -11.09 -31.80 35.96
N TYR A 191 -10.63 -31.54 34.72
CA TYR A 191 -11.48 -31.03 33.63
C TYR A 191 -11.63 -32.00 32.44
N GLY A 192 -11.00 -33.16 32.48
CA GLY A 192 -10.97 -34.09 31.34
C GLY A 192 -11.91 -35.28 31.46
N ALA A 193 -12.84 -35.32 32.42
CA ALA A 193 -13.67 -36.49 32.72
C ALA A 193 -14.51 -37.01 31.52
N ASP A 194 -14.90 -36.11 30.61
CA ASP A 194 -15.68 -36.45 29.42
C ASP A 194 -14.83 -37.02 28.27
N PHE A 195 -13.51 -37.12 28.42
CA PHE A 195 -12.60 -37.56 27.38
C PHE A 195 -11.94 -38.89 27.69
N GLY A 196 -11.96 -39.81 26.74
CA GLY A 196 -11.34 -41.14 26.88
C GLY A 196 -9.79 -41.12 26.95
N ASN A 197 -9.17 -40.00 26.54
CA ASN A 197 -7.72 -39.81 26.63
C ASN A 197 -7.35 -38.34 26.67
N ILE A 198 -6.15 -38.06 27.17
CA ILE A 198 -5.61 -36.69 27.35
C ILE A 198 -5.39 -35.96 26.01
N HIS A 199 -5.11 -36.66 24.90
CA HIS A 199 -4.83 -36.02 23.61
C HIS A 199 -6.08 -35.42 23.00
N ASP A 200 -7.23 -36.08 23.11
CA ASP A 200 -8.52 -35.56 22.65
C ASP A 200 -8.95 -34.38 23.49
N TRP A 201 -8.74 -34.41 24.81
CA TRP A 201 -8.99 -33.31 25.70
C TRP A 201 -8.13 -32.07 25.37
N ARG A 202 -6.85 -32.26 25.11
CA ARG A 202 -5.95 -31.16 24.71
C ARG A 202 -6.42 -30.50 23.41
N ARG A 203 -6.79 -31.29 22.40
CA ARG A 203 -7.34 -30.76 21.14
C ARG A 203 -8.63 -29.98 21.38
N ASN A 204 -9.51 -30.51 22.21
CA ASN A 204 -10.74 -29.82 22.55
C ASN A 204 -10.48 -28.47 23.24
N ASN A 205 -9.48 -28.35 24.10
CA ASN A 205 -9.13 -27.11 24.75
C ASN A 205 -8.69 -26.03 23.74
N VAL A 206 -7.93 -26.41 22.72
CA VAL A 206 -7.54 -25.50 21.62
C VAL A 206 -8.75 -25.17 20.74
N ASN A 207 -9.56 -26.16 20.40
CA ASN A 207 -10.79 -25.97 19.62
C ASN A 207 -11.77 -25.02 20.32
N LEU A 208 -11.90 -25.09 21.64
CA LEU A 208 -12.72 -24.18 22.44
C LEU A 208 -12.21 -22.73 22.33
N LEU A 209 -10.89 -22.53 22.49
CA LEU A 209 -10.31 -21.19 22.33
C LEU A 209 -10.66 -20.60 20.96
N VAL A 210 -10.40 -21.35 19.88
CA VAL A 210 -10.63 -20.85 18.51
C VAL A 210 -12.12 -20.54 18.29
N ARG A 211 -13.01 -21.44 18.68
CA ARG A 211 -14.46 -21.26 18.52
C ARG A 211 -14.99 -20.09 19.35
N GLU A 212 -14.56 -19.96 20.61
CA GLU A 212 -15.02 -18.92 21.53
C GLU A 212 -14.48 -17.54 21.09
N MET A 213 -13.24 -17.48 20.60
CA MET A 213 -12.67 -16.25 20.02
C MET A 213 -13.44 -15.80 18.79
N ASP A 214 -13.75 -16.70 17.85
CA ASP A 214 -14.59 -16.41 16.68
C ASP A 214 -15.90 -15.76 17.10
N GLN A 215 -16.64 -16.40 18.00
CA GLN A 215 -17.93 -15.90 18.48
C GLN A 215 -17.82 -14.53 19.17
N ARG A 216 -16.79 -14.33 19.99
CA ARG A 216 -16.59 -13.07 20.72
C ARG A 216 -16.18 -11.92 19.79
N ILE A 217 -15.29 -12.18 18.84
CA ILE A 217 -14.84 -11.18 17.86
C ILE A 217 -16.04 -10.71 17.04
N HIS A 218 -16.78 -11.62 16.42
CA HIS A 218 -17.92 -11.27 15.56
C HIS A 218 -19.10 -10.67 16.33
N THR A 219 -19.29 -11.04 17.60
CA THR A 219 -20.27 -10.36 18.47
C THR A 219 -19.89 -8.90 18.71
N ALA A 220 -18.60 -8.60 18.91
CA ALA A 220 -18.12 -7.24 19.18
C ALA A 220 -17.94 -6.42 17.88
N LYS A 221 -17.38 -7.03 16.86
CA LYS A 221 -17.05 -6.42 15.56
C LYS A 221 -17.32 -7.40 14.41
N PRO A 222 -18.55 -7.43 13.87
CA PRO A 222 -18.93 -8.38 12.82
C PRO A 222 -18.09 -8.32 11.54
N TRP A 223 -17.31 -7.27 11.37
CA TRP A 223 -16.44 -7.04 10.21
C TRP A 223 -14.96 -7.37 10.45
N ALA A 224 -14.55 -7.67 11.69
CA ALA A 224 -13.14 -7.98 11.97
C ALA A 224 -12.86 -9.43 11.62
N GLU A 225 -11.88 -9.66 10.76
CA GLU A 225 -11.50 -11.03 10.39
C GLU A 225 -10.80 -11.75 11.54
N PHE A 226 -11.11 -13.01 11.75
CA PHE A 226 -10.37 -13.89 12.63
C PHE A 226 -9.63 -14.96 11.85
N GLY A 227 -8.32 -15.01 11.98
CA GLY A 227 -7.49 -15.97 11.26
C GLY A 227 -6.42 -16.63 12.10
N VAL A 228 -5.96 -17.78 11.61
CA VAL A 228 -4.89 -18.56 12.22
C VAL A 228 -3.85 -18.92 11.18
N SER A 229 -2.56 -18.84 11.53
CA SER A 229 -1.47 -19.40 10.73
C SER A 229 -0.93 -20.69 11.37
N PRO A 230 -1.58 -21.84 11.11
CA PRO A 230 -1.17 -23.10 11.68
C PRO A 230 0.10 -23.64 11.02
N PHE A 231 0.72 -24.62 11.64
CA PHE A 231 1.76 -25.42 11.00
C PHE A 231 1.26 -26.04 9.68
N GLY A 232 2.08 -26.05 8.64
CA GLY A 232 1.67 -26.39 7.27
C GLY A 232 1.10 -27.79 7.10
N ILE A 233 1.48 -28.76 7.93
CA ILE A 233 1.00 -30.16 7.90
C ILE A 233 0.00 -30.36 9.03
N TRP A 234 -1.28 -30.57 8.70
CA TRP A 234 -2.29 -30.99 9.66
C TRP A 234 -2.03 -32.43 10.12
N ARG A 235 -2.10 -33.40 9.23
CA ARG A 235 -1.69 -34.80 9.41
C ARG A 235 -1.12 -35.37 8.10
N ASN A 236 -0.25 -36.36 8.21
CA ASN A 236 0.26 -37.10 7.06
C ASN A 236 -0.76 -38.13 6.59
N ALA A 237 -0.86 -38.39 5.29
CA ALA A 237 -1.77 -39.41 4.73
C ALA A 237 -1.48 -40.84 5.25
N SER A 238 -0.26 -41.13 5.68
CA SER A 238 0.11 -42.37 6.33
C SER A 238 -0.49 -42.55 7.75
N THR A 239 -0.87 -41.45 8.39
CA THR A 239 -1.48 -41.44 9.74
C THR A 239 -2.99 -41.31 9.66
N ASP A 240 -3.50 -40.54 8.71
CA ASP A 240 -4.92 -40.27 8.50
C ASP A 240 -5.20 -40.17 6.99
N PRO A 241 -6.17 -40.90 6.44
CA PRO A 241 -6.50 -40.85 5.00
C PRO A 241 -6.96 -39.46 4.53
N LEU A 242 -7.37 -38.56 5.44
CA LEU A 242 -7.70 -37.17 5.15
C LEU A 242 -6.46 -36.23 5.19
N GLY A 243 -5.30 -36.77 5.54
CA GLY A 243 -4.03 -36.02 5.63
C GLY A 243 -3.39 -35.75 4.26
N SER A 244 -2.37 -34.91 4.27
CA SER A 244 -1.55 -34.60 3.08
C SER A 244 -0.52 -35.69 2.79
N GLN A 245 -0.08 -35.83 1.54
CA GLN A 245 1.01 -36.72 1.11
C GLN A 245 2.37 -36.18 1.58
N THR A 246 2.57 -36.19 2.89
CA THR A 246 3.75 -35.66 3.58
C THR A 246 4.27 -36.65 4.62
N SER A 247 5.44 -36.40 5.19
CA SER A 247 6.07 -37.17 6.26
C SER A 247 6.69 -36.30 7.36
N GLY A 248 6.14 -35.11 7.58
CA GLY A 248 6.64 -34.16 8.59
C GLY A 248 5.87 -34.20 9.91
N LEU A 249 6.22 -33.27 10.81
CA LEU A 249 5.52 -33.06 12.07
C LEU A 249 4.06 -32.69 11.81
N GLN A 250 3.14 -33.25 12.57
CA GLN A 250 1.69 -33.12 12.41
C GLN A 250 1.13 -32.21 13.49
N SER A 251 0.47 -31.09 13.12
CA SER A 251 -0.08 -30.13 14.08
C SER A 251 -1.16 -30.73 14.97
N TYR A 252 -2.01 -31.58 14.41
CA TYR A 252 -3.07 -32.29 15.12
C TYR A 252 -2.56 -33.13 16.30
N ASP A 253 -1.46 -33.87 16.08
CA ASP A 253 -0.92 -34.81 17.07
C ASP A 253 0.12 -34.14 17.99
N ALA A 254 0.95 -33.24 17.48
CA ALA A 254 2.11 -32.70 18.19
C ALA A 254 1.77 -31.48 19.07
N ILE A 255 0.91 -30.59 18.58
CA ILE A 255 0.52 -29.34 19.27
C ILE A 255 -0.99 -29.23 19.48
N TYR A 256 -1.71 -30.31 19.20
CA TYR A 256 -3.16 -30.44 19.42
C TYR A 256 -4.01 -29.39 18.67
N ALA A 257 -3.54 -28.96 17.50
CA ALA A 257 -4.19 -27.98 16.66
C ALA A 257 -4.95 -28.68 15.51
N ASP A 258 -6.28 -28.76 15.63
CA ASP A 258 -7.15 -29.34 14.61
C ASP A 258 -7.60 -28.27 13.59
N SER A 259 -6.63 -27.72 12.89
CA SER A 259 -6.83 -26.62 11.94
C SER A 259 -7.78 -26.96 10.79
N ARG A 260 -7.85 -28.24 10.40
CA ARG A 260 -8.82 -28.71 9.42
C ARG A 260 -10.26 -28.63 9.95
N LEU A 261 -10.50 -28.98 11.21
CA LEU A 261 -11.81 -28.85 11.86
C LEU A 261 -12.24 -27.36 11.90
N TRP A 262 -11.35 -26.45 12.27
CA TRP A 262 -11.69 -25.02 12.36
C TRP A 262 -12.19 -24.45 11.03
N VAL A 263 -11.54 -24.82 9.93
CA VAL A 263 -11.98 -24.48 8.57
C VAL A 263 -13.35 -25.08 8.26
N ARG A 264 -13.54 -26.39 8.51
CA ARG A 264 -14.80 -27.08 8.19
C ARG A 264 -15.99 -26.63 9.02
N GLN A 265 -15.76 -26.08 10.19
CA GLN A 265 -16.79 -25.53 11.08
C GLN A 265 -16.99 -24.01 10.89
N GLY A 266 -16.15 -23.36 10.08
CA GLY A 266 -16.20 -21.91 9.91
C GLY A 266 -15.91 -21.14 11.20
N TRP A 267 -14.94 -21.63 12.01
CA TRP A 267 -14.51 -20.94 13.23
C TRP A 267 -13.36 -19.96 12.99
N VAL A 268 -13.01 -19.77 11.76
CA VAL A 268 -12.03 -18.78 11.29
C VAL A 268 -12.53 -18.19 9.98
N ASP A 269 -12.26 -16.94 9.70
CA ASP A 269 -12.54 -16.29 8.41
C ASP A 269 -11.45 -16.60 7.39
N TYR A 270 -10.22 -16.74 7.86
CA TYR A 270 -9.12 -17.17 7.02
C TYR A 270 -8.17 -18.14 7.73
N ILE A 271 -7.51 -18.94 6.93
CA ILE A 271 -6.42 -19.81 7.35
C ILE A 271 -5.16 -19.46 6.55
N ALA A 272 -4.02 -19.34 7.25
CA ALA A 272 -2.74 -18.98 6.63
C ALA A 272 -1.65 -20.02 6.95
N PRO A 273 -1.77 -21.29 6.45
CA PRO A 273 -0.83 -22.35 6.79
C PRO A 273 0.60 -21.97 6.42
N GLN A 274 1.54 -22.24 7.31
CA GLN A 274 2.96 -21.96 7.16
C GLN A 274 3.60 -23.03 6.27
N ILE A 275 3.51 -22.85 4.94
CA ILE A 275 4.09 -23.78 3.95
C ILE A 275 5.53 -23.36 3.68
N TYR A 276 6.42 -23.64 4.64
CA TYR A 276 7.80 -23.16 4.65
C TYR A 276 8.79 -24.12 3.97
N TRP A 277 8.38 -24.86 2.96
CA TRP A 277 9.20 -25.75 2.17
C TRP A 277 9.22 -25.33 0.70
N HIS A 278 10.28 -25.71 0.00
CA HIS A 278 10.40 -25.43 -1.43
C HIS A 278 9.60 -26.42 -2.28
N ILE A 279 9.36 -26.07 -3.52
CA ILE A 279 8.77 -26.98 -4.52
C ILE A 279 9.68 -28.20 -4.68
N GLY A 280 9.09 -29.39 -4.62
CA GLY A 280 9.81 -30.66 -4.73
C GLY A 280 10.50 -31.13 -3.46
N TYR A 281 10.26 -30.52 -2.28
CA TYR A 281 10.81 -31.02 -1.02
C TYR A 281 10.17 -32.37 -0.63
N PRO A 282 10.94 -33.48 -0.53
CA PRO A 282 10.35 -34.83 -0.49
C PRO A 282 9.43 -35.10 0.71
N ALA A 283 9.71 -34.50 1.87
CA ALA A 283 8.92 -34.72 3.09
C ALA A 283 7.69 -33.82 3.17
N ALA A 284 7.68 -32.69 2.46
CA ALA A 284 6.59 -31.70 2.51
C ALA A 284 6.70 -30.77 1.31
N ASP A 285 6.38 -31.26 0.11
CA ASP A 285 6.40 -30.47 -1.11
C ASP A 285 5.38 -29.34 -1.03
N TYR A 286 5.84 -28.12 -1.36
CA TYR A 286 4.98 -26.92 -1.41
C TYR A 286 3.70 -27.16 -2.20
N LYS A 287 3.79 -27.73 -3.40
CA LYS A 287 2.64 -27.99 -4.28
C LYS A 287 1.66 -28.98 -3.69
N VAL A 288 2.16 -29.99 -3.01
CA VAL A 288 1.32 -30.99 -2.34
C VAL A 288 0.51 -30.34 -1.22
N LEU A 289 1.16 -29.48 -0.43
CA LEU A 289 0.49 -28.80 0.68
C LEU A 289 -0.48 -27.72 0.20
N THR A 290 -0.12 -26.94 -0.82
CA THR A 290 -1.00 -25.92 -1.40
C THR A 290 -2.27 -26.56 -1.97
N ALA A 291 -2.13 -27.66 -2.72
CA ALA A 291 -3.27 -28.41 -3.24
C ALA A 291 -4.14 -28.99 -2.10
N TRP A 292 -3.52 -29.56 -1.06
CA TRP A 292 -4.24 -30.12 0.08
C TRP A 292 -5.04 -29.05 0.84
N TRP A 293 -4.44 -27.87 1.12
CA TRP A 293 -5.14 -26.78 1.79
C TRP A 293 -6.25 -26.19 0.92
N SER A 294 -6.06 -26.12 -0.40
CA SER A 294 -7.11 -25.73 -1.33
C SER A 294 -8.31 -26.67 -1.25
N ASP A 295 -8.07 -28.00 -1.17
CA ASP A 295 -9.14 -28.98 -0.97
C ASP A 295 -9.82 -28.85 0.41
N VAL A 296 -9.06 -28.49 1.45
CA VAL A 296 -9.61 -28.26 2.81
C VAL A 296 -10.58 -27.09 2.85
N VAL A 297 -10.28 -25.98 2.20
CA VAL A 297 -11.15 -24.78 2.23
C VAL A 297 -12.27 -24.84 1.19
N ARG A 298 -12.13 -25.70 0.17
CA ARG A 298 -13.12 -25.79 -0.92
C ARG A 298 -14.54 -26.08 -0.40
N GLY A 299 -15.49 -25.22 -0.80
CA GLY A 299 -16.89 -25.29 -0.39
C GLY A 299 -17.15 -24.77 1.02
N THR A 300 -16.22 -24.02 1.60
CA THR A 300 -16.40 -23.22 2.81
C THR A 300 -16.29 -21.74 2.48
N ASP A 301 -16.67 -20.87 3.40
CA ASP A 301 -16.47 -19.42 3.28
C ASP A 301 -15.09 -18.96 3.79
N VAL A 302 -14.24 -19.90 4.26
CA VAL A 302 -12.92 -19.61 4.82
C VAL A 302 -11.92 -19.30 3.71
N GLN A 303 -11.26 -18.17 3.80
CA GLN A 303 -10.25 -17.71 2.86
C GLN A 303 -8.91 -18.42 3.12
N LEU A 304 -8.22 -18.82 2.04
CA LEU A 304 -6.88 -19.42 2.13
C LEU A 304 -5.82 -18.39 1.73
N PHE A 305 -4.93 -18.08 2.68
CA PHE A 305 -3.70 -17.33 2.42
C PHE A 305 -2.50 -18.24 2.69
N VAL A 306 -1.49 -18.22 1.84
CA VAL A 306 -0.33 -19.09 2.03
C VAL A 306 0.78 -18.36 2.78
N GLY A 307 1.24 -18.96 3.89
CA GLY A 307 2.42 -18.49 4.62
C GLY A 307 3.70 -18.82 3.85
N GLN A 308 4.48 -17.79 3.51
CA GLN A 308 5.68 -17.87 2.67
C GLN A 308 6.96 -17.67 3.49
N ALA A 309 7.95 -18.55 3.28
CA ALA A 309 9.23 -18.54 4.00
C ALA A 309 10.25 -17.55 3.40
N ALA A 310 9.98 -16.25 3.41
CA ALA A 310 10.92 -15.25 2.91
C ALA A 310 12.30 -15.35 3.57
N TYR A 311 12.36 -15.79 4.84
CA TYR A 311 13.60 -15.95 5.61
C TYR A 311 14.55 -17.01 5.06
N ARG A 312 14.04 -17.98 4.28
CA ARG A 312 14.87 -19.04 3.67
C ARG A 312 15.57 -18.58 2.40
N ALA A 313 14.95 -17.70 1.63
CA ALA A 313 15.48 -17.25 0.34
C ALA A 313 16.86 -16.61 0.49
N GLY A 314 17.88 -17.21 -0.14
CA GLY A 314 19.27 -16.78 -0.10
C GLY A 314 19.93 -16.87 1.27
N ALA A 315 19.35 -17.57 2.25
CA ALA A 315 19.96 -17.75 3.56
C ALA A 315 20.98 -18.89 3.53
N THR A 316 22.09 -18.69 4.26
CA THR A 316 23.17 -19.69 4.36
C THR A 316 22.65 -20.98 5.02
N GLY A 317 23.06 -22.12 4.48
CA GLY A 317 22.72 -23.45 5.02
C GLY A 317 21.33 -23.95 4.66
N GLN A 318 20.57 -23.23 3.82
CA GLN A 318 19.32 -23.71 3.27
C GLN A 318 19.56 -24.61 2.05
N ASP A 319 18.54 -25.40 1.70
CA ASP A 319 18.53 -26.24 0.51
C ASP A 319 18.87 -25.43 -0.76
N PRO A 320 19.54 -25.99 -1.78
CA PRO A 320 19.87 -25.33 -3.03
C PRO A 320 18.69 -24.65 -3.74
N ALA A 321 17.48 -25.16 -3.62
CA ALA A 321 16.27 -24.52 -4.15
C ALA A 321 16.09 -23.09 -3.61
N TRP A 322 16.36 -22.88 -2.32
CA TRP A 322 16.29 -21.55 -1.70
C TRP A 322 17.41 -20.59 -2.10
N GLN A 323 18.43 -21.08 -2.80
CA GLN A 323 19.49 -20.24 -3.38
C GLN A 323 19.13 -19.74 -4.79
N GLN A 324 17.95 -20.10 -5.30
CA GLN A 324 17.43 -19.60 -6.57
C GLN A 324 16.52 -18.39 -6.33
N PRO A 325 16.71 -17.26 -7.04
CA PRO A 325 15.87 -16.08 -6.87
C PRO A 325 14.40 -16.32 -7.26
N ASP A 326 14.15 -17.38 -8.03
CA ASP A 326 12.84 -17.70 -8.58
C ASP A 326 11.97 -18.58 -7.65
N GLU A 327 12.49 -19.13 -6.57
CA GLU A 327 11.71 -20.08 -5.74
C GLU A 327 10.42 -19.45 -5.20
N LEU A 328 10.51 -18.29 -4.56
CA LEU A 328 9.33 -17.61 -4.05
C LEU A 328 8.36 -17.16 -5.17
N THR A 329 8.88 -16.72 -6.31
CA THR A 329 8.01 -16.35 -7.44
C THR A 329 7.32 -17.57 -8.04
N ASN A 330 7.97 -18.74 -8.04
CA ASN A 330 7.40 -20.01 -8.50
C ASN A 330 6.28 -20.51 -7.56
N HIS A 331 6.38 -20.27 -6.25
CA HIS A 331 5.28 -20.50 -5.30
C HIS A 331 4.00 -19.77 -5.74
N LEU A 332 4.13 -18.49 -6.06
CA LEU A 332 2.99 -17.67 -6.48
C LEU A 332 2.47 -18.04 -7.89
N TYR A 333 3.32 -18.57 -8.76
CA TYR A 333 2.86 -19.15 -10.02
C TYR A 333 2.03 -20.42 -9.79
N ASP A 334 2.46 -21.29 -8.87
CA ASP A 334 1.70 -22.49 -8.48
C ASP A 334 0.35 -22.11 -7.84
N ASN A 335 0.35 -21.14 -6.92
CA ASN A 335 -0.85 -20.62 -6.27
C ASN A 335 -1.93 -20.17 -7.26
N ARG A 336 -1.56 -19.66 -8.44
CA ARG A 336 -2.53 -19.28 -9.49
C ARG A 336 -3.27 -20.46 -10.09
N GLY A 337 -2.75 -21.68 -9.95
CA GLY A 337 -3.43 -22.91 -10.33
C GLY A 337 -4.52 -23.32 -9.36
N HIS A 338 -4.60 -22.67 -8.19
CA HIS A 338 -5.52 -22.97 -7.11
C HIS A 338 -6.42 -21.76 -6.85
N PRO A 339 -7.66 -21.73 -7.38
CA PRO A 339 -8.55 -20.57 -7.23
C PRO A 339 -8.96 -20.29 -5.79
N GLU A 340 -8.78 -21.23 -4.88
CA GLU A 340 -9.02 -21.09 -3.45
C GLU A 340 -7.91 -20.27 -2.75
N VAL A 341 -6.72 -20.16 -3.35
CA VAL A 341 -5.62 -19.36 -2.78
C VAL A 341 -5.86 -17.88 -3.10
N LEU A 342 -6.23 -17.13 -2.08
CA LEU A 342 -6.61 -15.72 -2.19
C LEU A 342 -5.52 -14.76 -1.75
N GLY A 343 -4.34 -15.24 -1.37
CA GLY A 343 -3.24 -14.37 -0.97
C GLY A 343 -2.05 -15.06 -0.34
N ASP A 344 -1.07 -14.23 0.03
CA ASP A 344 0.20 -14.68 0.61
C ASP A 344 0.61 -13.78 1.77
N VAL A 345 1.20 -14.39 2.81
CA VAL A 345 1.78 -13.69 3.95
C VAL A 345 3.25 -14.09 4.10
N PHE A 346 4.17 -13.14 4.13
CA PHE A 346 5.62 -13.39 4.11
C PHE A 346 6.23 -13.31 5.50
N PHE A 347 6.89 -14.38 5.95
CA PHE A 347 7.64 -14.38 7.20
C PHE A 347 9.14 -14.17 6.93
N SER A 348 9.72 -13.04 7.34
CA SER A 348 9.12 -11.92 8.03
C SER A 348 9.52 -10.59 7.35
N ALA A 349 9.07 -9.46 7.89
CA ALA A 349 9.29 -8.13 7.34
C ALA A 349 10.78 -7.81 7.10
N LYS A 350 11.70 -8.18 8.03
CA LYS A 350 13.14 -7.99 7.84
C LYS A 350 13.68 -8.74 6.61
N ASP A 351 13.11 -9.90 6.31
CA ASP A 351 13.57 -10.74 5.19
C ASP A 351 13.01 -10.21 3.87
N VAL A 352 11.78 -9.67 3.88
CA VAL A 352 11.22 -8.90 2.76
C VAL A 352 12.13 -7.68 2.45
N ARG A 353 12.57 -6.95 3.48
CA ARG A 353 13.49 -5.81 3.34
C ARG A 353 14.87 -6.24 2.86
N ALA A 354 15.40 -7.33 3.40
CA ALA A 354 16.71 -7.83 3.03
C ALA A 354 16.80 -8.24 1.55
N ASN A 355 15.69 -8.73 0.99
CA ASN A 355 15.60 -9.07 -0.43
C ASN A 355 16.83 -9.86 -0.92
N ARG A 356 17.27 -10.84 -0.10
CA ARG A 356 18.45 -11.66 -0.43
C ARG A 356 18.30 -12.28 -1.81
N ILE A 357 19.40 -12.33 -2.57
CA ILE A 357 19.45 -12.83 -3.96
C ILE A 357 18.43 -12.18 -4.92
N GLY A 358 17.76 -11.09 -4.53
CA GLY A 358 16.76 -10.42 -5.35
C GLY A 358 15.39 -11.11 -5.41
N SER A 359 15.14 -12.13 -4.57
CA SER A 359 13.92 -12.95 -4.60
C SER A 359 12.63 -12.15 -4.42
N ILE A 360 12.60 -11.19 -3.49
CA ILE A 360 11.43 -10.33 -3.27
C ILE A 360 11.23 -9.33 -4.42
N ALA A 361 12.31 -8.79 -4.97
CA ALA A 361 12.23 -7.90 -6.14
C ALA A 361 11.67 -8.66 -7.35
N ARG A 362 12.12 -9.89 -7.59
CA ARG A 362 11.63 -10.77 -8.64
C ARG A 362 10.12 -11.06 -8.46
N LEU A 363 9.72 -11.52 -7.28
CA LEU A 363 8.33 -11.78 -6.93
C LEU A 363 7.45 -10.54 -7.11
N THR A 364 7.92 -9.37 -6.66
CA THR A 364 7.16 -8.11 -6.79
C THR A 364 6.96 -7.73 -8.25
N SER A 365 8.00 -7.86 -9.08
CA SER A 365 7.92 -7.62 -10.52
C SER A 365 6.90 -8.54 -11.20
N ASP A 366 6.94 -9.82 -10.88
CA ASP A 366 6.14 -10.84 -11.57
C ASP A 366 4.67 -10.85 -11.11
N HIS A 367 4.42 -10.57 -9.82
CA HIS A 367 3.10 -10.78 -9.20
C HIS A 367 2.46 -9.53 -8.60
N TYR A 368 3.25 -8.56 -8.12
CA TYR A 368 2.78 -7.40 -7.36
C TYR A 368 3.09 -6.06 -8.05
N SER A 369 3.29 -6.06 -9.38
CA SER A 369 3.60 -4.84 -10.14
C SER A 369 2.45 -3.82 -10.19
N ARG A 370 1.25 -4.18 -9.73
CA ARG A 370 0.06 -3.33 -9.58
C ARG A 370 -0.57 -3.55 -8.22
N PRO A 371 -1.33 -2.58 -7.68
CA PRO A 371 -2.14 -2.79 -6.49
C PRO A 371 -3.13 -3.94 -6.67
N ALA A 372 -3.63 -4.49 -5.57
CA ALA A 372 -4.75 -5.42 -5.54
C ALA A 372 -5.72 -5.00 -4.44
N LEU A 373 -7.01 -5.28 -4.65
CA LEU A 373 -8.00 -5.21 -3.61
C LEU A 373 -7.86 -6.42 -2.69
N ILE A 374 -8.21 -6.26 -1.43
CA ILE A 374 -8.34 -7.39 -0.51
C ILE A 374 -9.55 -8.24 -0.94
N PRO A 375 -9.51 -9.57 -0.81
CA PRO A 375 -10.64 -10.43 -1.09
C PRO A 375 -11.85 -10.05 -0.23
N ALA A 376 -13.04 -10.02 -0.82
CA ALA A 376 -14.26 -9.76 -0.05
C ALA A 376 -14.68 -11.00 0.75
N TYR A 377 -15.28 -10.79 1.91
CA TYR A 377 -15.80 -11.87 2.75
C TYR A 377 -17.17 -11.50 3.34
N GLY A 378 -17.89 -12.53 3.82
CA GLY A 378 -19.24 -12.34 4.34
C GLY A 378 -20.26 -11.97 3.25
N THR A 379 -21.43 -11.50 3.65
CA THR A 379 -22.58 -11.24 2.76
C THR A 379 -23.14 -9.82 2.89
N ALA A 380 -22.35 -8.88 3.39
CA ALA A 380 -22.79 -7.49 3.54
C ALA A 380 -23.08 -6.85 2.17
N PRO A 381 -24.07 -5.96 2.06
CA PRO A 381 -24.33 -5.24 0.82
C PRO A 381 -23.19 -4.26 0.51
N ALA A 382 -22.75 -4.23 -0.76
CA ALA A 382 -21.75 -3.28 -1.21
C ALA A 382 -22.22 -1.83 -1.02
N PRO A 383 -21.29 -0.86 -0.81
CA PRO A 383 -21.62 0.56 -0.78
C PRO A 383 -22.24 1.04 -2.10
N ALA A 384 -22.89 2.18 -2.08
CA ALA A 384 -23.30 2.84 -3.30
C ALA A 384 -22.10 3.42 -4.07
N ALA A 385 -22.22 3.48 -5.41
CA ALA A 385 -21.18 4.05 -6.26
C ALA A 385 -20.82 5.48 -5.85
N PRO A 386 -19.52 5.84 -5.73
CA PRO A 386 -19.11 7.21 -5.51
C PRO A 386 -19.34 8.10 -6.74
N SER A 387 -19.23 9.41 -6.56
CA SER A 387 -19.27 10.35 -7.68
C SER A 387 -17.99 11.18 -7.75
N ILE A 388 -17.32 11.21 -8.92
CA ILE A 388 -16.16 12.05 -9.14
C ILE A 388 -16.61 13.51 -9.26
N THR A 389 -16.21 14.35 -8.32
CA THR A 389 -16.55 15.78 -8.27
C THR A 389 -15.59 16.62 -9.10
N SER A 390 -14.32 16.21 -9.19
CA SER A 390 -13.30 16.89 -10.00
C SER A 390 -12.32 15.89 -10.60
N ALA A 391 -11.90 16.15 -11.84
CA ALA A 391 -10.78 15.47 -12.50
C ALA A 391 -10.10 16.49 -13.41
N THR A 392 -8.94 17.00 -13.00
CA THR A 392 -8.27 18.12 -13.69
C THR A 392 -6.79 17.83 -13.89
N ARG A 393 -6.26 18.31 -15.02
CA ARG A 393 -4.82 18.30 -15.26
C ARG A 393 -4.12 19.25 -14.28
N VAL A 394 -3.03 18.75 -13.72
CA VAL A 394 -2.10 19.51 -12.90
C VAL A 394 -0.68 19.34 -13.47
N THR A 395 0.28 20.12 -12.98
CA THR A 395 1.68 20.10 -13.45
C THR A 395 2.26 18.67 -13.52
N ASN A 396 1.92 17.83 -12.54
CA ASN A 396 2.52 16.50 -12.39
C ASN A 396 1.50 15.37 -12.64
N GLY A 397 0.47 15.57 -13.50
CA GLY A 397 -0.46 14.50 -13.79
C GLY A 397 -1.94 14.92 -13.81
N VAL A 398 -2.80 14.12 -13.19
CA VAL A 398 -4.25 14.39 -13.07
C VAL A 398 -4.68 14.30 -11.61
N ALA A 399 -5.23 15.41 -11.08
CA ALA A 399 -5.82 15.46 -9.75
C ALA A 399 -7.30 15.07 -9.81
N LEU A 400 -7.69 14.14 -8.95
CA LEU A 400 -9.04 13.62 -8.80
C LEU A 400 -9.58 13.94 -7.41
N SER A 401 -10.88 14.23 -7.33
CA SER A 401 -11.63 14.30 -6.06
C SER A 401 -13.00 13.65 -6.27
N TRP A 402 -13.53 13.04 -5.23
CA TRP A 402 -14.84 12.37 -5.27
C TRP A 402 -15.53 12.47 -3.93
N GLN A 403 -16.80 12.12 -3.93
CA GLN A 403 -17.60 11.98 -2.72
C GLN A 403 -18.25 10.59 -2.70
N ARG A 404 -18.50 10.07 -1.49
CA ARG A 404 -19.20 8.79 -1.31
C ARG A 404 -20.62 8.86 -1.87
N GLY A 405 -21.15 7.71 -2.31
CA GLY A 405 -22.57 7.49 -2.56
C GLY A 405 -23.30 6.92 -1.35
N GLY A 406 -24.61 7.11 -1.29
CA GLY A 406 -25.50 6.45 -0.32
C GLY A 406 -25.21 6.67 1.15
N SER A 407 -25.77 5.80 2.00
CA SER A 407 -25.70 5.88 3.47
C SER A 407 -24.57 5.03 4.08
N ILE A 408 -24.16 3.94 3.42
CA ILE A 408 -23.06 3.09 3.90
C ILE A 408 -21.76 3.89 3.77
N THR A 409 -21.02 4.01 4.87
CA THR A 409 -19.73 4.71 4.88
C THR A 409 -18.65 3.76 4.39
N PRO A 410 -18.02 4.04 3.23
CA PRO A 410 -16.90 3.24 2.75
C PRO A 410 -15.68 3.39 3.67
N VAL A 411 -14.87 2.33 3.78
CA VAL A 411 -13.57 2.42 4.45
C VAL A 411 -12.47 2.80 3.47
N SER A 412 -12.58 2.39 2.21
CA SER A 412 -11.59 2.72 1.18
C SER A 412 -12.23 2.86 -0.20
N TYR A 413 -11.43 3.33 -1.15
CA TYR A 413 -11.81 3.53 -2.55
C TYR A 413 -10.75 2.95 -3.47
N ALA A 414 -11.17 2.47 -4.64
CA ALA A 414 -10.28 2.06 -5.71
C ALA A 414 -10.42 3.01 -6.91
N VAL A 415 -9.28 3.47 -7.43
CA VAL A 415 -9.20 4.36 -8.59
C VAL A 415 -8.75 3.55 -9.79
N TYR A 416 -9.53 3.63 -10.87
CA TYR A 416 -9.24 2.97 -12.14
C TYR A 416 -9.01 3.98 -13.23
N ARG A 417 -8.17 3.61 -14.20
CA ARG A 417 -7.91 4.42 -15.39
C ARG A 417 -7.93 3.56 -16.65
N VAL A 418 -8.62 4.06 -17.66
CA VAL A 418 -8.52 3.57 -19.04
C VAL A 418 -7.87 4.65 -19.90
N ASN A 419 -7.06 4.22 -20.87
CA ASN A 419 -6.47 5.11 -21.86
C ASN A 419 -7.51 5.42 -22.95
N ASP A 420 -7.55 6.67 -23.38
CA ASP A 420 -8.32 7.22 -24.49
C ASP A 420 -9.84 7.25 -24.31
N SER A 421 -10.55 6.15 -24.39
CA SER A 421 -12.03 6.10 -24.41
C SER A 421 -12.62 5.61 -23.08
N PRO A 422 -13.91 5.89 -22.80
CA PRO A 422 -14.60 5.24 -21.70
C PRO A 422 -14.55 3.72 -21.80
N ALA A 423 -14.53 3.04 -20.65
CA ALA A 423 -14.55 1.58 -20.59
C ALA A 423 -15.86 1.05 -21.18
N THR A 424 -15.77 0.30 -22.26
CA THR A 424 -16.90 -0.38 -22.90
C THR A 424 -16.89 -1.88 -22.64
N ASP A 425 -15.74 -2.44 -22.23
CA ASP A 425 -15.59 -3.84 -21.87
C ASP A 425 -16.12 -4.06 -20.44
N PRO A 426 -17.12 -4.94 -20.22
CA PRO A 426 -17.63 -5.28 -18.90
C PRO A 426 -16.54 -5.92 -18.00
N CYS A 427 -15.52 -6.55 -18.60
CA CYS A 427 -14.37 -7.12 -17.86
C CYS A 427 -13.34 -6.09 -17.42
N PHE A 428 -13.48 -4.82 -17.83
CA PHE A 428 -12.51 -3.76 -17.52
C PHE A 428 -12.19 -3.65 -16.02
N PHE A 429 -13.22 -3.68 -15.18
CA PHE A 429 -13.05 -3.58 -13.72
C PHE A 429 -12.57 -4.89 -13.07
N ALA A 430 -12.58 -6.00 -13.79
CA ALA A 430 -12.00 -7.26 -13.33
C ALA A 430 -10.49 -7.35 -13.59
N ASP A 431 -9.96 -6.53 -14.49
CA ASP A 431 -8.54 -6.53 -14.84
C ASP A 431 -7.73 -5.67 -13.87
N ALA A 432 -6.85 -6.32 -13.11
CA ALA A 432 -5.94 -5.65 -12.17
C ALA A 432 -5.04 -4.58 -12.80
N ARG A 433 -4.77 -4.66 -14.11
CA ARG A 433 -3.94 -3.67 -14.84
C ARG A 433 -4.56 -2.27 -14.87
N ASN A 434 -5.87 -2.18 -14.73
CA ASN A 434 -6.63 -0.94 -14.75
C ASN A 434 -6.74 -0.27 -13.37
N LEU A 435 -6.42 -1.01 -12.29
CA LEU A 435 -6.37 -0.48 -10.93
C LEU A 435 -5.09 0.33 -10.73
N LEU A 436 -5.24 1.61 -10.43
CA LEU A 436 -4.12 2.52 -10.17
C LEU A 436 -3.75 2.59 -8.70
N LYS A 437 -4.76 2.71 -7.84
CA LYS A 437 -4.57 3.03 -6.43
C LYS A 437 -5.77 2.59 -5.61
N THR A 438 -5.50 2.17 -4.38
CA THR A 438 -6.48 2.08 -3.30
C THR A 438 -6.18 3.18 -2.26
N THR A 439 -7.19 3.74 -1.62
CA THR A 439 -7.01 4.82 -0.65
C THR A 439 -8.24 4.97 0.27
N ARG A 440 -8.00 5.30 1.53
CA ARG A 440 -9.07 5.72 2.47
C ARG A 440 -9.48 7.19 2.29
N GLY A 441 -8.71 7.98 1.53
CA GLY A 441 -9.04 9.36 1.21
C GLY A 441 -10.04 9.52 0.07
N THR A 442 -10.55 10.74 -0.12
CA THR A 442 -11.49 11.11 -1.19
C THR A 442 -10.85 11.91 -2.31
N SER A 443 -9.53 11.84 -2.43
CA SER A 443 -8.75 12.48 -3.50
C SER A 443 -7.50 11.65 -3.83
N PHE A 444 -7.04 11.80 -5.07
CA PHE A 444 -5.82 11.16 -5.55
C PHE A 444 -5.22 11.96 -6.70
N THR A 445 -3.90 12.03 -6.78
CA THR A 445 -3.21 12.59 -7.95
C THR A 445 -2.49 11.48 -8.70
N ASP A 446 -2.95 11.20 -9.90
CA ASP A 446 -2.29 10.27 -10.81
C ASP A 446 -1.07 10.92 -11.46
N THR A 447 0.09 10.72 -10.87
CA THR A 447 1.38 11.22 -11.37
C THR A 447 1.92 10.42 -12.55
N THR A 448 1.27 9.30 -12.91
CA THR A 448 1.65 8.47 -14.06
C THR A 448 0.95 8.87 -15.35
N ALA A 449 -0.01 9.82 -15.27
CA ALA A 449 -0.75 10.33 -16.42
C ALA A 449 0.14 11.26 -17.26
N ALA A 450 0.52 10.82 -18.46
CA ALA A 450 1.31 11.64 -19.40
C ALA A 450 0.53 12.90 -19.81
N ALA A 451 1.23 14.02 -20.01
CA ALA A 451 0.63 15.31 -20.36
C ALA A 451 -0.21 15.26 -21.65
N THR A 452 0.19 14.45 -22.62
CA THR A 452 -0.44 14.31 -23.94
C THR A 452 -1.49 13.20 -24.00
N GLY A 453 -1.66 12.38 -22.93
CA GLY A 453 -2.64 11.29 -22.93
C GLY A 453 -4.06 11.79 -22.66
N THR A 454 -5.05 11.14 -23.24
CA THR A 454 -6.46 11.23 -22.84
C THR A 454 -6.77 10.03 -21.95
N TYR A 455 -7.43 10.26 -20.81
CA TYR A 455 -7.72 9.24 -19.82
C TYR A 455 -9.16 9.33 -19.35
N THR A 456 -9.77 8.18 -19.09
CA THR A 456 -11.05 8.13 -18.37
C THR A 456 -10.82 7.48 -17.01
N TYR A 457 -11.25 8.16 -15.96
CA TYR A 457 -11.12 7.70 -14.57
C TYR A 457 -12.47 7.23 -14.03
N TYR A 458 -12.39 6.21 -13.16
CA TYR A 458 -13.50 5.68 -12.40
C TYR A 458 -13.07 5.47 -10.95
N VAL A 459 -14.01 5.55 -10.04
CA VAL A 459 -13.80 5.26 -8.62
C VAL A 459 -14.87 4.29 -8.15
N THR A 460 -14.46 3.28 -7.39
CA THR A 460 -15.36 2.41 -6.63
C THR A 460 -15.13 2.60 -5.13
N ALA A 461 -16.06 2.17 -4.32
CA ALA A 461 -16.00 2.23 -2.85
C ALA A 461 -16.05 0.82 -2.28
N MET A 462 -15.31 0.56 -1.20
CA MET A 462 -15.34 -0.69 -0.44
C MET A 462 -15.86 -0.47 0.97
N ASP A 463 -16.66 -1.41 1.46
CA ASP A 463 -17.04 -1.50 2.88
C ASP A 463 -15.93 -2.18 3.71
N ARG A 464 -16.19 -2.41 5.00
CA ARG A 464 -15.22 -3.07 5.91
C ARG A 464 -15.02 -4.55 5.61
N THR A 465 -15.87 -5.16 4.81
CA THR A 465 -15.76 -6.55 4.36
C THR A 465 -15.34 -6.66 2.89
N HIS A 466 -14.81 -5.57 2.35
CA HIS A 466 -14.24 -5.43 1.00
C HIS A 466 -15.22 -5.66 -0.16
N HIS A 467 -16.54 -5.56 0.09
CA HIS A 467 -17.51 -5.54 -1.00
C HIS A 467 -17.38 -4.25 -1.78
N GLU A 468 -17.14 -4.39 -3.07
CA GLU A 468 -16.89 -3.28 -3.97
C GLU A 468 -18.19 -2.78 -4.60
N SER A 469 -18.41 -1.48 -4.57
CA SER A 469 -19.54 -0.84 -5.24
C SER A 469 -19.49 -0.97 -6.75
N ALA A 470 -20.60 -0.67 -7.42
CA ALA A 470 -20.55 -0.28 -8.83
C ALA A 470 -19.60 0.91 -9.03
N PRO A 471 -18.98 1.05 -10.20
CA PRO A 471 -18.10 2.19 -10.49
C PRO A 471 -18.89 3.50 -10.59
N SER A 472 -18.21 4.61 -10.31
CA SER A 472 -18.72 5.95 -10.66
C SER A 472 -18.96 6.09 -12.15
N ALA A 473 -19.71 7.11 -12.56
CA ALA A 473 -19.67 7.57 -13.95
C ALA A 473 -18.21 7.90 -14.35
N GLY A 474 -17.83 7.53 -15.57
CA GLY A 474 -16.50 7.79 -16.11
C GLY A 474 -16.25 9.29 -16.26
N ARG A 475 -15.07 9.76 -15.83
CA ARG A 475 -14.65 11.15 -15.98
C ARG A 475 -13.49 11.25 -16.97
N VAL A 476 -13.77 11.79 -18.15
CA VAL A 476 -12.76 11.97 -19.21
C VAL A 476 -11.89 13.19 -18.88
N VAL A 477 -10.57 13.00 -18.97
CA VAL A 477 -9.57 14.05 -18.92
C VAL A 477 -8.79 14.00 -20.22
N THR A 478 -9.08 14.91 -21.11
CA THR A 478 -8.41 14.99 -22.42
C THR A 478 -6.95 15.39 -22.26
N SER A 479 -6.15 15.09 -23.30
CA SER A 479 -4.79 15.62 -23.38
C SER A 479 -4.85 17.14 -23.18
N GLY A 480 -4.07 17.65 -22.25
CA GLY A 480 -3.72 19.05 -22.30
C GLY A 480 -2.85 19.22 -23.54
N GLY A 481 -3.46 19.50 -24.68
CA GLY A 481 -2.68 19.88 -25.84
C GLY A 481 -1.75 20.98 -25.39
N SER A 482 -0.44 20.80 -25.54
CA SER A 482 0.49 21.87 -25.27
C SER A 482 0.14 22.99 -26.26
N PHE A 483 -0.66 23.96 -25.80
CA PHE A 483 -0.91 25.13 -26.64
C PHE A 483 0.43 25.77 -26.96
N SER A 484 0.77 25.78 -28.21
CA SER A 484 1.89 26.49 -28.74
C SER A 484 1.48 27.12 -30.06
N VAL A 485 1.62 28.43 -30.17
CA VAL A 485 1.33 29.18 -31.38
C VAL A 485 2.55 30.01 -31.75
N VAL A 486 2.86 30.04 -33.02
CA VAL A 486 3.79 30.99 -33.62
C VAL A 486 2.96 31.99 -34.40
N ILE A 487 3.26 33.25 -34.29
CA ILE A 487 2.66 34.37 -35.04
C ILE A 487 3.79 35.08 -35.72
N ASP A 488 3.81 35.00 -37.05
CA ASP A 488 4.76 35.74 -37.91
C ASP A 488 4.21 37.11 -38.26
N ASN A 489 5.08 38.05 -38.66
CA ASN A 489 4.65 39.38 -39.09
C ASN A 489 3.84 39.33 -40.40
N GLY A 490 3.80 38.22 -41.12
CA GLY A 490 2.93 37.95 -42.26
C GLY A 490 1.54 37.40 -41.91
N ASP A 491 1.28 37.01 -40.67
CA ASP A 491 0.05 36.38 -40.24
C ASP A 491 -1.08 37.37 -39.93
N ALA A 492 -2.32 36.93 -40.02
CA ALA A 492 -3.52 37.71 -39.70
C ALA A 492 -3.55 38.18 -38.22
N GLY A 493 -2.78 37.54 -37.35
CA GLY A 493 -2.60 37.91 -35.95
C GLY A 493 -1.64 39.09 -35.73
N PHE A 494 -0.92 39.51 -36.73
CA PHE A 494 0.00 40.62 -36.62
C PHE A 494 -0.61 41.94 -37.11
N THR A 495 -0.31 43.05 -36.39
CA THR A 495 -0.72 44.40 -36.78
C THR A 495 0.39 45.39 -36.47
N ALA A 496 0.65 46.33 -37.40
CA ALA A 496 1.60 47.41 -37.21
C ALA A 496 1.09 48.67 -37.91
N GLY A 497 1.49 49.82 -37.42
CA GLY A 497 1.18 51.12 -38.04
C GLY A 497 1.89 51.31 -39.36
N SER A 498 1.47 52.33 -40.15
CA SER A 498 2.03 52.68 -41.46
C SER A 498 3.50 53.09 -41.39
N ASN A 499 4.02 53.38 -40.22
CA ASN A 499 5.42 53.75 -39.98
C ASN A 499 6.37 52.55 -39.90
N TRP A 500 5.84 51.32 -39.98
CA TRP A 500 6.63 50.11 -39.99
C TRP A 500 6.85 49.64 -41.43
N GLY A 501 8.12 49.70 -41.86
CA GLY A 501 8.56 49.15 -43.15
C GLY A 501 8.66 47.62 -43.16
N THR A 502 8.75 47.05 -44.35
CA THR A 502 8.97 45.63 -44.57
C THR A 502 10.34 45.41 -45.18
N SER A 503 11.06 44.36 -44.72
CA SER A 503 12.37 44.03 -45.23
C SER A 503 12.59 42.51 -45.28
N SER A 504 13.22 42.01 -46.35
CA SER A 504 13.71 40.64 -46.49
C SER A 504 15.26 40.59 -46.53
N PHE A 505 15.94 41.66 -46.13
CA PHE A 505 17.39 41.81 -46.24
C PHE A 505 18.17 40.75 -45.47
N SER A 506 17.76 40.43 -44.22
CA SER A 506 18.51 39.47 -43.41
C SER A 506 18.05 38.03 -43.68
N SER A 507 19.00 37.13 -43.87
CA SER A 507 18.72 35.68 -43.93
C SER A 507 18.35 35.06 -42.61
N GLN A 508 18.53 35.76 -41.51
CA GLN A 508 18.15 35.33 -40.13
C GLN A 508 16.67 35.61 -39.79
N ARG A 509 15.86 36.13 -40.73
CA ARG A 509 14.44 36.37 -40.50
C ARG A 509 13.67 35.07 -40.31
N TYR A 510 12.54 35.13 -39.63
CA TYR A 510 11.54 34.06 -39.63
C TYR A 510 10.63 34.24 -40.85
N GLY A 511 10.26 33.17 -41.52
CA GLY A 511 9.37 33.28 -42.67
C GLY A 511 9.94 34.08 -43.86
N GLY A 512 9.09 34.87 -44.49
CA GLY A 512 9.37 35.61 -45.74
C GLY A 512 10.06 36.96 -45.59
N ASP A 513 9.69 37.73 -44.59
CA ASP A 513 10.21 39.10 -44.31
C ASP A 513 10.10 39.43 -42.80
N TYR A 514 10.43 40.64 -42.41
CA TYR A 514 10.29 41.18 -41.07
C TYR A 514 9.91 42.65 -41.12
N ARG A 515 9.33 43.20 -40.04
CA ARG A 515 9.02 44.65 -39.92
C ARG A 515 10.15 45.39 -39.22
N PHE A 516 10.39 46.59 -39.69
CA PHE A 516 11.38 47.51 -39.07
C PHE A 516 10.81 48.92 -38.97
N ALA A 517 11.26 49.69 -37.98
CA ALA A 517 10.89 51.07 -37.81
C ALA A 517 11.98 51.85 -37.08
N ASP A 518 12.06 53.16 -37.35
CA ASP A 518 12.91 54.06 -36.57
C ASP A 518 12.37 54.26 -35.14
N PRO A 519 13.25 54.43 -34.14
CA PRO A 519 12.85 54.78 -32.78
C PRO A 519 12.10 56.12 -32.75
N VAL A 520 11.14 56.24 -31.83
CA VAL A 520 10.36 57.46 -31.57
C VAL A 520 10.16 57.68 -30.08
N THR A 521 9.73 58.90 -29.71
CA THR A 521 9.46 59.27 -28.31
C THR A 521 7.97 59.18 -27.94
N SER A 522 7.21 58.35 -28.67
CA SER A 522 5.78 58.15 -28.45
C SER A 522 5.39 56.70 -28.64
N SER A 523 4.22 56.29 -28.10
CA SER A 523 3.73 54.93 -28.23
C SER A 523 3.32 54.64 -29.69
N ASP A 524 4.02 53.69 -30.31
CA ASP A 524 3.68 53.11 -31.62
C ASP A 524 4.27 51.70 -31.66
N SER A 525 3.42 50.70 -31.41
CA SER A 525 3.82 49.33 -31.27
C SER A 525 3.24 48.45 -32.38
N ALA A 526 4.05 47.52 -32.86
CA ALA A 526 3.57 46.36 -33.60
C ALA A 526 3.04 45.30 -32.62
N TRP A 527 1.92 44.64 -32.92
CA TRP A 527 1.24 43.74 -32.01
C TRP A 527 1.04 42.38 -32.61
N PHE A 528 1.24 41.33 -31.78
CA PHE A 528 0.94 39.93 -32.06
C PHE A 528 -0.27 39.51 -31.23
N ARG A 529 -1.37 39.20 -31.92
CA ARG A 529 -2.68 38.88 -31.36
C ARG A 529 -3.00 37.39 -31.53
N THR A 530 -3.44 36.73 -30.48
CA THR A 530 -3.93 35.33 -30.55
C THR A 530 -4.99 35.04 -29.50
N ALA A 531 -5.68 33.91 -29.68
CA ALA A 531 -6.57 33.34 -28.67
C ALA A 531 -5.75 32.53 -27.65
N VAL A 532 -5.70 32.99 -26.41
CA VAL A 532 -5.11 32.28 -25.27
C VAL A 532 -6.19 31.36 -24.70
N PRO A 533 -6.04 30.00 -24.74
CA PRO A 533 -7.13 29.06 -24.48
C PRO A 533 -7.56 29.02 -23.01
N SER A 534 -6.69 29.32 -22.07
CA SER A 534 -6.99 29.35 -20.63
C SER A 534 -6.02 30.27 -19.90
N ALA A 535 -6.43 30.81 -18.76
CA ALA A 535 -5.52 31.54 -17.88
C ALA A 535 -4.44 30.61 -17.32
N GLY A 536 -3.21 31.11 -17.12
CA GLY A 536 -2.09 30.34 -16.56
C GLY A 536 -0.73 30.79 -17.00
N GLY A 537 0.31 30.01 -16.71
CA GLY A 537 1.69 30.25 -17.07
C GLY A 537 1.97 29.96 -18.54
N TYR A 538 2.64 30.90 -19.21
CA TYR A 538 3.07 30.76 -20.60
C TYR A 538 4.51 31.22 -20.75
N ARG A 539 5.29 30.46 -21.53
CA ARG A 539 6.60 30.93 -22.02
C ARG A 539 6.40 31.72 -23.28
N ILE A 540 6.98 32.94 -23.30
CA ILE A 540 7.01 33.84 -24.47
C ILE A 540 8.40 33.87 -25.03
N GLU A 541 8.51 33.63 -26.33
CA GLU A 541 9.77 33.67 -27.06
C GLU A 541 9.60 34.52 -28.32
N VAL A 542 10.66 35.21 -28.71
CA VAL A 542 10.68 36.08 -29.89
C VAL A 542 11.78 35.66 -30.85
N TRP A 543 11.51 35.87 -32.13
CA TRP A 543 12.49 35.73 -33.18
C TRP A 543 12.71 37.08 -33.85
N TYR A 544 13.94 37.40 -34.18
CA TYR A 544 14.34 38.57 -34.94
C TYR A 544 15.68 38.31 -35.62
N PRO A 545 15.97 38.92 -36.77
CA PRO A 545 17.34 38.99 -37.31
C PRO A 545 18.19 39.91 -36.46
N ALA A 546 19.49 39.66 -36.34
CA ALA A 546 20.45 40.52 -35.67
C ALA A 546 21.31 41.28 -36.65
N ASN A 547 21.55 42.60 -36.34
CA ASN A 547 22.48 43.44 -37.10
C ASN A 547 22.99 44.59 -36.24
N SER A 548 24.22 45.02 -36.39
CA SER A 548 24.81 46.13 -35.62
C SER A 548 24.08 47.48 -35.78
N GLY A 549 23.31 47.65 -36.86
CA GLY A 549 22.44 48.82 -37.09
C GLY A 549 21.07 48.73 -36.46
N TYR A 550 20.75 47.64 -35.72
CA TYR A 550 19.48 47.51 -35.03
C TYR A 550 19.53 48.03 -33.61
N ASN A 551 18.37 48.13 -32.96
CA ASN A 551 18.21 48.77 -31.69
C ASN A 551 18.81 47.94 -30.55
N SER A 552 19.55 48.59 -29.66
CA SER A 552 20.23 47.94 -28.53
C SER A 552 19.32 47.72 -27.31
N SER A 553 18.10 48.27 -27.30
CA SER A 553 17.17 48.21 -26.16
C SER A 553 15.72 48.28 -26.65
N THR A 554 15.32 47.36 -27.53
CA THR A 554 13.96 47.29 -28.06
C THR A 554 13.00 46.83 -26.98
N PRO A 555 11.95 47.61 -26.65
CA PRO A 555 10.95 47.21 -25.65
C PRO A 555 9.96 46.20 -26.23
N PHE A 556 9.95 44.97 -25.69
CA PHE A 556 8.90 43.99 -25.90
C PHE A 556 7.88 44.11 -24.76
N ILE A 557 6.62 44.26 -25.09
CA ILE A 557 5.51 44.39 -24.14
C ILE A 557 4.78 43.05 -24.08
N VAL A 558 4.66 42.44 -22.90
CA VAL A 558 3.83 41.24 -22.68
C VAL A 558 2.59 41.64 -21.88
N ALA A 559 1.40 41.42 -22.45
CA ALA A 559 0.13 41.66 -21.79
C ALA A 559 -0.19 40.50 -20.82
N THR A 560 0.11 40.70 -19.53
CA THR A 560 -0.12 39.68 -18.48
C THR A 560 -1.46 39.91 -17.77
N SER A 561 -1.91 38.91 -16.98
CA SER A 561 -3.10 39.07 -16.12
C SER A 561 -2.97 40.16 -15.05
N GLY A 562 -1.73 40.61 -14.74
CA GLY A 562 -1.43 41.67 -13.80
C GLY A 562 -1.10 43.04 -14.47
N GLY A 563 -1.31 43.14 -15.79
CA GLY A 563 -0.94 44.34 -16.59
C GLY A 563 0.25 44.09 -17.51
N ASN A 564 0.62 45.13 -18.26
CA ASN A 564 1.71 45.01 -19.22
C ASN A 564 3.09 44.98 -18.52
N GLN A 565 3.93 44.02 -18.94
CA GLN A 565 5.34 43.98 -18.55
C GLN A 565 6.21 44.29 -19.77
N VAL A 566 7.29 45.05 -19.56
CA VAL A 566 8.22 45.45 -20.62
C VAL A 566 9.56 44.78 -20.41
N ILE A 567 10.05 44.12 -21.45
CA ILE A 567 11.34 43.44 -21.50
C ILE A 567 12.18 44.04 -22.62
N ASN A 568 13.32 44.64 -22.29
CA ASN A 568 14.21 45.22 -23.27
C ASN A 568 15.14 44.17 -23.88
N VAL A 569 15.22 44.17 -25.21
CA VAL A 569 16.02 43.19 -25.97
C VAL A 569 17.04 43.95 -26.86
N ASP A 570 18.30 43.57 -26.74
CA ASP A 570 19.33 44.01 -27.67
C ASP A 570 19.22 43.18 -28.98
N GLN A 571 18.73 43.85 -30.05
CA GLN A 571 18.51 43.19 -31.35
C GLN A 571 19.77 43.19 -32.25
N ARG A 572 20.88 43.70 -31.73
CA ARG A 572 22.18 43.64 -32.47
C ARG A 572 22.83 42.27 -32.41
N VAL A 573 22.41 41.43 -31.46
CA VAL A 573 23.01 40.13 -31.17
C VAL A 573 21.95 39.02 -31.01
N ASN A 574 22.37 37.77 -31.09
CA ASN A 574 21.53 36.59 -30.84
C ASN A 574 20.27 36.46 -31.73
N GLY A 575 20.31 36.98 -32.97
CA GLY A 575 19.24 36.81 -33.94
C GLY A 575 19.25 35.47 -34.64
N GLY A 576 18.22 35.20 -35.44
CA GLY A 576 18.05 33.98 -36.20
C GLY A 576 17.77 32.74 -35.35
N GLN A 577 17.22 32.96 -34.16
CA GLN A 577 16.85 31.86 -33.23
C GLN A 577 15.75 32.35 -32.26
N TRP A 578 15.02 31.39 -31.65
CA TRP A 578 14.06 31.70 -30.60
C TRP A 578 14.78 32.16 -29.33
N ARG A 579 14.42 33.34 -28.84
CA ARG A 579 14.91 33.93 -27.61
C ARG A 579 13.78 34.07 -26.61
N SER A 580 13.92 33.47 -25.43
CA SER A 580 12.93 33.59 -24.37
C SER A 580 12.92 35.00 -23.75
N LEU A 581 11.73 35.61 -23.67
CA LEU A 581 11.49 36.79 -22.86
C LEU A 581 11.22 36.44 -21.40
N GLY A 582 10.80 35.20 -21.10
CA GLY A 582 10.45 34.72 -19.77
C GLY A 582 9.17 33.92 -19.74
N THR A 583 8.70 33.68 -18.51
CA THR A 583 7.42 33.05 -18.21
C THR A 583 6.48 34.06 -17.60
N PHE A 584 5.25 34.13 -18.12
CA PHE A 584 4.26 35.13 -17.75
C PHE A 584 2.90 34.48 -17.49
N THR A 585 2.13 35.02 -16.55
CA THR A 585 0.75 34.62 -16.33
C THR A 585 -0.17 35.38 -17.28
N LEU A 586 -0.80 34.65 -18.23
CA LEU A 586 -1.72 35.24 -19.22
C LEU A 586 -3.17 34.99 -18.83
N SER A 587 -4.08 35.90 -19.23
CA SER A 587 -5.53 35.72 -19.14
C SER A 587 -6.05 34.90 -20.32
N ALA A 588 -7.17 34.17 -20.15
CA ALA A 588 -7.87 33.53 -21.27
C ALA A 588 -8.55 34.61 -22.16
N GLY A 589 -8.65 34.35 -23.48
CA GLY A 589 -9.33 35.23 -24.43
C GLY A 589 -8.48 35.58 -25.63
N THR A 590 -9.06 36.36 -26.56
CA THR A 590 -8.38 36.80 -27.80
C THR A 590 -7.98 38.27 -27.67
N TYR A 591 -6.69 38.54 -27.56
CA TYR A 591 -6.16 39.90 -27.36
C TYR A 591 -4.72 40.03 -27.90
N ASN A 592 -4.21 41.26 -27.91
CA ASN A 592 -2.80 41.55 -28.23
C ASN A 592 -1.91 41.06 -27.09
N VAL A 593 -1.21 39.92 -27.29
CA VAL A 593 -0.44 39.24 -26.24
C VAL A 593 0.96 39.82 -26.14
N VAL A 594 1.61 40.05 -27.29
CA VAL A 594 2.97 40.62 -27.32
C VAL A 594 3.02 41.82 -28.24
N GLY A 595 3.63 42.90 -27.78
CA GLY A 595 3.91 44.08 -28.56
C GLY A 595 5.42 44.31 -28.71
N VAL A 596 5.81 44.89 -29.84
CA VAL A 596 7.18 45.42 -30.06
C VAL A 596 7.05 46.94 -30.18
N SER A 597 7.53 47.66 -29.19
CA SER A 597 7.42 49.10 -29.17
C SER A 597 8.66 49.76 -29.78
N ARG A 598 8.44 50.77 -30.62
CA ARG A 598 9.52 51.61 -31.11
C ARG A 598 9.80 52.82 -30.21
N TRP A 599 9.09 52.93 -29.08
CA TRP A 599 9.36 53.96 -28.08
C TRP A 599 10.58 53.60 -27.23
N THR A 600 11.74 54.02 -27.72
CA THR A 600 13.04 53.79 -27.09
C THR A 600 13.97 54.97 -27.37
N ALA A 601 14.85 55.27 -26.42
CA ALA A 601 15.84 56.36 -26.54
C ALA A 601 17.12 55.92 -27.28
N THR A 602 17.30 54.62 -27.53
CA THR A 602 18.48 54.10 -28.24
C THR A 602 18.28 54.16 -29.74
N SER A 603 19.37 54.41 -30.48
CA SER A 603 19.37 54.47 -31.94
C SER A 603 19.35 53.08 -32.58
N GLY A 604 19.08 53.03 -33.89
CA GLY A 604 19.01 51.82 -34.68
C GLY A 604 17.60 51.31 -34.87
N TYR A 605 17.34 50.55 -35.95
CA TYR A 605 16.00 50.07 -36.28
C TYR A 605 15.47 49.07 -35.24
N VAL A 606 14.23 49.30 -34.81
CA VAL A 606 13.42 48.35 -34.02
C VAL A 606 12.83 47.32 -34.97
N ILE A 607 12.96 46.03 -34.63
CA ILE A 607 12.55 44.93 -35.47
C ILE A 607 11.40 44.14 -34.82
N ALA A 608 10.35 43.82 -35.60
CA ALA A 608 9.29 42.91 -35.26
C ALA A 608 9.20 41.81 -36.33
N ASP A 609 9.34 40.56 -35.93
CA ASP A 609 9.43 39.39 -36.84
C ASP A 609 8.44 38.31 -36.39
N ALA A 610 8.80 37.40 -35.49
CA ALA A 610 7.89 36.39 -35.02
C ALA A 610 7.87 36.23 -33.49
N VAL A 611 6.74 35.75 -32.98
CA VAL A 611 6.51 35.43 -31.56
C VAL A 611 5.99 34.02 -31.39
N ARG A 612 6.55 33.28 -30.44
CA ARG A 612 6.05 31.96 -30.01
C ARG A 612 5.52 32.05 -28.60
N ILE A 613 4.28 31.56 -28.41
CA ILE A 613 3.58 31.55 -27.13
C ILE A 613 3.28 30.09 -26.80
N THR A 614 3.88 29.57 -25.74
CA THR A 614 3.74 28.16 -25.32
C THR A 614 3.20 28.11 -23.91
N LYS A 615 2.09 27.38 -23.70
CA LYS A 615 1.53 27.11 -22.36
C LYS A 615 2.44 26.17 -21.60
N LEU A 616 2.67 26.45 -20.32
CA LEU A 616 3.48 25.63 -19.42
C LEU A 616 2.62 24.61 -18.66
#